data_23b9d9cacced1d7871fb4ba64e0d2daa
#
_entry.id   23b9d9cacced1d7871fb4ba64e0d2daa
#
_cell.length_a   1.000
_cell.length_b   1.000
_cell.length_c   1.000
_cell.angle_alpha   90.00
_cell.angle_beta   90.00
_cell.angle_gamma   90.00
#
_symmetry.space_group_name_H-M   'P 1'
#
loop_
_entity.id
_entity.type
_entity.pdbx_description
1 polymer ?
#
loop_
_entity_poly.entity_id
_entity_poly.type
_entity_poly.pdbx_seq_one_letter_code
_entity_poly.pdbx_strand_id
1 'polypeptide(L)'
;MKVLIVGSGGREHAIAYSCAKSARVDKIYCAPGNAGIGQIAECVPIGAMEFEKLAAFAKEKEIDFTIIGMDDPLVGGVVDVFEAEGLKVFGPRKNAAILEGSKAFSKDLMKKYNIPTAGYENFDDADKALAYLETVSYTHLRAHETGRNL
;
A
#
# COMPACT_ATOMS: atom_id res chain seq x y z
N MET A 1 15.24 -10.01 -16.16
CA MET A 1 14.32 -10.27 -15.01
C MET A 1 12.87 -10.02 -15.46
N LYS A 2 11.96 -10.91 -15.06
CA LYS A 2 10.52 -10.69 -15.16
C LYS A 2 10.03 -10.06 -13.84
N VAL A 3 9.35 -8.94 -13.92
CA VAL A 3 8.86 -8.19 -12.75
C VAL A 3 7.33 -8.15 -12.76
N LEU A 4 6.71 -8.42 -11.62
CA LEU A 4 5.28 -8.20 -11.39
C LEU A 4 5.10 -6.95 -10.51
N ILE A 5 4.23 -6.04 -10.92
CA ILE A 5 3.83 -4.87 -10.13
C ILE A 5 2.37 -5.04 -9.75
N VAL A 6 2.05 -4.97 -8.46
CA VAL A 6 0.68 -5.08 -7.97
C VAL A 6 0.12 -3.70 -7.68
N GLY A 7 -0.97 -3.37 -8.40
CA GLY A 7 -1.69 -2.11 -8.29
C GLY A 7 -2.09 -1.51 -9.64
N SER A 8 -2.70 -0.33 -9.62
CA SER A 8 -3.30 0.29 -10.82
C SER A 8 -3.19 1.82 -10.86
N GLY A 9 -2.50 2.43 -9.91
CA GLY A 9 -2.42 3.88 -9.77
C GLY A 9 -1.22 4.52 -10.46
N GLY A 10 -1.04 5.82 -10.18
CA GLY A 10 0.10 6.59 -10.70
C GLY A 10 1.44 6.16 -10.11
N ARG A 11 1.46 5.65 -8.87
CA ARG A 11 2.67 5.08 -8.25
C ARG A 11 3.16 3.87 -9.03
N GLU A 12 2.27 2.93 -9.32
CA GLU A 12 2.58 1.72 -10.08
C GLU A 12 3.00 2.05 -11.51
N HIS A 13 2.39 3.07 -12.12
CA HIS A 13 2.81 3.54 -13.44
C HIS A 13 4.25 4.09 -13.40
N ALA A 14 4.59 4.90 -12.41
CA ALA A 14 5.95 5.43 -12.24
C ALA A 14 6.98 4.31 -11.98
N ILE A 15 6.61 3.29 -11.19
CA ILE A 15 7.44 2.11 -10.95
C ILE A 15 7.65 1.33 -12.25
N ALA A 16 6.57 1.06 -13.01
CA ALA A 16 6.64 0.36 -14.30
C ALA A 16 7.53 1.12 -15.29
N TYR A 17 7.38 2.44 -15.38
CA TYR A 17 8.20 3.29 -16.23
C TYR A 17 9.70 3.25 -15.84
N SER A 18 9.98 3.22 -14.54
CA SER A 18 11.36 3.09 -14.05
C SER A 18 11.95 1.71 -14.34
N CYS A 19 11.15 0.65 -14.14
CA CYS A 19 11.55 -0.72 -14.50
C CYS A 19 11.83 -0.87 -15.99
N ALA A 20 11.01 -0.27 -16.86
CA ALA A 20 11.18 -0.33 -18.31
C ALA A 20 12.49 0.31 -18.83
N LYS A 21 13.06 1.22 -18.04
CA LYS A 21 14.37 1.83 -18.36
C LYS A 21 15.57 0.97 -17.93
N SER A 22 15.35 -0.05 -17.14
CA SER A 22 16.43 -0.89 -16.61
C SER A 22 16.82 -1.98 -17.60
N ALA A 23 18.09 -2.02 -17.98
CA ALA A 23 18.64 -3.11 -18.81
C ALA A 23 18.57 -4.51 -18.14
N ARG A 24 18.20 -4.58 -16.85
CA ARG A 24 18.04 -5.83 -16.10
C ARG A 24 16.62 -6.40 -16.18
N VAL A 25 15.65 -5.62 -16.69
CA VAL A 25 14.23 -6.01 -16.77
C VAL A 25 13.88 -6.33 -18.22
N ASP A 26 13.51 -7.57 -18.47
CA ASP A 26 13.15 -8.06 -19.80
C ASP A 26 11.63 -8.02 -20.03
N LYS A 27 10.85 -8.19 -18.96
CA LYS A 27 9.38 -8.21 -19.02
C LYS A 27 8.76 -7.65 -17.76
N ILE A 28 7.73 -6.84 -17.94
CA ILE A 28 6.95 -6.25 -16.86
C ILE A 28 5.50 -6.70 -16.99
N TYR A 29 4.94 -7.21 -15.89
CA TYR A 29 3.53 -7.48 -15.69
C TYR A 29 2.97 -6.51 -14.66
N CYS A 30 1.72 -6.10 -14.79
CA CYS A 30 1.04 -5.28 -13.79
C CYS A 30 -0.36 -5.80 -13.52
N ALA A 31 -0.72 -6.00 -12.27
CA ALA A 31 -1.99 -6.57 -11.87
C ALA A 31 -2.74 -5.67 -10.86
N PRO A 32 -3.92 -5.14 -11.21
CA PRO A 32 -4.58 -5.22 -12.52
C PRO A 32 -4.00 -4.28 -13.58
N GLY A 33 -3.19 -3.27 -13.21
CA GLY A 33 -2.70 -2.22 -14.09
C GLY A 33 -3.79 -1.22 -14.53
N ASN A 34 -3.45 -0.40 -15.51
CA ASN A 34 -4.35 0.57 -16.15
C ASN A 34 -3.93 0.83 -17.60
N ALA A 35 -4.72 1.61 -18.34
CA ALA A 35 -4.48 1.88 -19.76
C ALA A 35 -3.10 2.54 -20.04
N GLY A 36 -2.61 3.40 -19.14
CA GLY A 36 -1.28 4.01 -19.27
C GLY A 36 -0.16 3.00 -19.06
N ILE A 37 -0.29 2.15 -18.03
CA ILE A 37 0.65 1.05 -17.75
C ILE A 37 0.67 0.06 -18.91
N GLY A 38 -0.49 -0.21 -19.53
CA GLY A 38 -0.60 -1.12 -20.67
C GLY A 38 0.20 -0.71 -21.91
N GLN A 39 0.71 0.51 -21.97
CA GLN A 39 1.61 0.96 -23.05
C GLN A 39 3.06 0.48 -22.86
N ILE A 40 3.45 0.13 -21.64
CA ILE A 40 4.82 -0.20 -21.25
C ILE A 40 4.96 -1.55 -20.52
N ALA A 41 3.86 -2.14 -20.13
CA ALA A 41 3.80 -3.42 -19.41
C ALA A 41 2.57 -4.21 -19.84
N GLU A 42 2.57 -5.52 -19.57
CA GLU A 42 1.41 -6.38 -19.79
C GLU A 42 0.49 -6.31 -18.56
N CYS A 43 -0.72 -5.76 -18.77
CA CYS A 43 -1.73 -5.74 -17.72
C CYS A 43 -2.41 -7.11 -17.60
N VAL A 44 -2.55 -7.60 -16.36
CA VAL A 44 -3.13 -8.90 -16.06
C VAL A 44 -4.42 -8.70 -15.27
N PRO A 45 -5.56 -9.29 -15.65
CA PRO A 45 -6.86 -9.06 -15.01
C PRO A 45 -6.98 -9.82 -13.68
N ILE A 46 -6.05 -9.59 -12.76
CA ILE A 46 -6.07 -10.11 -11.39
C ILE A 46 -6.14 -8.92 -10.44
N GLY A 47 -7.12 -8.90 -9.56
CA GLY A 47 -7.30 -7.85 -8.57
C GLY A 47 -6.16 -7.83 -7.56
N ALA A 48 -5.79 -6.63 -7.08
CA ALA A 48 -4.68 -6.45 -6.14
C ALA A 48 -4.88 -7.18 -4.79
N MET A 49 -6.12 -7.50 -4.43
CA MET A 49 -6.48 -8.24 -3.20
C MET A 49 -6.64 -9.75 -3.42
N GLU A 50 -6.41 -10.27 -4.63
CA GLU A 50 -6.53 -11.70 -4.95
C GLU A 50 -5.17 -12.40 -4.79
N PHE A 51 -4.68 -12.48 -3.54
CA PHE A 51 -3.28 -12.85 -3.22
C PHE A 51 -2.88 -14.22 -3.76
N GLU A 52 -3.75 -15.23 -3.61
CA GLU A 52 -3.49 -16.58 -4.10
C GLU A 52 -3.38 -16.63 -5.62
N LYS A 53 -4.22 -15.87 -6.33
CA LYS A 53 -4.14 -15.78 -7.80
C LYS A 53 -2.89 -15.04 -8.25
N LEU A 54 -2.50 -13.97 -7.54
CA LEU A 54 -1.26 -13.25 -7.80
C LEU A 54 -0.04 -14.15 -7.58
N ALA A 55 0.00 -14.92 -6.50
CA ALA A 55 1.08 -15.85 -6.21
C ALA A 55 1.14 -17.00 -7.24
N ALA A 56 -0.01 -17.55 -7.62
CA ALA A 56 -0.09 -18.59 -8.67
C ALA A 56 0.41 -18.05 -10.01
N PHE A 57 0.00 -16.85 -10.40
CA PHE A 57 0.47 -16.17 -11.61
C PHE A 57 1.99 -15.94 -11.56
N ALA A 58 2.50 -15.48 -10.42
CA ALA A 58 3.94 -15.25 -10.26
C ALA A 58 4.76 -16.53 -10.45
N LYS A 59 4.25 -17.68 -9.97
CA LYS A 59 4.87 -19.00 -10.21
C LYS A 59 4.76 -19.42 -11.67
N GLU A 60 3.56 -19.34 -12.26
CA GLU A 60 3.32 -19.75 -13.65
C GLU A 60 4.22 -18.98 -14.65
N LYS A 61 4.36 -17.67 -14.43
CA LYS A 61 5.17 -16.80 -15.30
C LYS A 61 6.65 -16.78 -14.92
N GLU A 62 7.03 -17.49 -13.86
CA GLU A 62 8.41 -17.46 -13.32
C GLU A 62 8.87 -16.03 -13.04
N ILE A 63 8.09 -15.30 -12.25
CA ILE A 63 8.41 -13.91 -11.88
C ILE A 63 9.64 -13.91 -10.95
N ASP A 64 10.64 -13.15 -11.34
CA ASP A 64 11.87 -13.02 -10.55
C ASP A 64 11.70 -12.11 -9.33
N PHE A 65 10.81 -11.11 -9.44
CA PHE A 65 10.63 -10.11 -8.39
C PHE A 65 9.26 -9.44 -8.48
N THR A 66 8.56 -9.33 -7.35
CA THR A 66 7.26 -8.67 -7.26
C THR A 66 7.36 -7.38 -6.44
N ILE A 67 6.71 -6.31 -6.89
CA ILE A 67 6.65 -5.01 -6.21
C ILE A 67 5.19 -4.71 -5.89
N ILE A 68 4.89 -4.46 -4.61
CA ILE A 68 3.55 -4.07 -4.18
C ILE A 68 3.50 -2.55 -4.10
N GLY A 69 2.70 -1.92 -4.95
CA GLY A 69 2.60 -0.46 -5.05
C GLY A 69 1.49 0.15 -4.21
N MET A 70 0.53 -0.65 -3.75
CA MET A 70 -0.64 -0.22 -2.97
C MET A 70 -0.52 -0.61 -1.50
N ASP A 71 -1.10 0.21 -0.64
CA ASP A 71 -1.16 0.00 0.82
C ASP A 71 -2.14 -1.11 1.23
N ASP A 72 -3.35 -1.16 0.63
CA ASP A 72 -4.37 -2.15 0.99
C ASP A 72 -3.89 -3.62 0.90
N PRO A 73 -3.23 -4.06 -0.19
CA PRO A 73 -2.67 -5.41 -0.26
C PRO A 73 -1.59 -5.67 0.80
N LEU A 74 -0.78 -4.66 1.14
CA LEU A 74 0.25 -4.78 2.18
C LEU A 74 -0.37 -5.01 3.55
N VAL A 75 -1.38 -4.20 3.90
CA VAL A 75 -2.16 -4.35 5.14
C VAL A 75 -2.93 -5.67 5.15
N GLY A 76 -3.40 -6.11 3.99
CA GLY A 76 -4.05 -7.42 3.80
C GLY A 76 -3.11 -8.60 4.03
N GLY A 77 -1.78 -8.43 3.84
CA GLY A 77 -0.78 -9.47 4.07
C GLY A 77 -0.27 -10.16 2.81
N VAL A 78 -0.35 -9.52 1.63
CA VAL A 78 0.13 -10.08 0.36
C VAL A 78 1.61 -10.50 0.44
N VAL A 79 2.44 -9.75 1.16
CA VAL A 79 3.88 -10.07 1.33
C VAL A 79 4.05 -11.39 2.09
N ASP A 80 3.28 -11.58 3.16
CA ASP A 80 3.32 -12.81 3.95
C ASP A 80 2.93 -14.04 3.10
N VAL A 81 1.92 -13.90 2.22
CA VAL A 81 1.52 -14.95 1.28
C VAL A 81 2.63 -15.26 0.28
N PHE A 82 3.24 -14.24 -0.34
CA PHE A 82 4.31 -14.43 -1.32
C PHE A 82 5.56 -15.07 -0.70
N GLU A 83 5.95 -14.65 0.50
CA GLU A 83 7.09 -15.22 1.22
C GLU A 83 6.84 -16.69 1.62
N ALA A 84 5.62 -17.02 2.08
CA ALA A 84 5.24 -18.39 2.39
C ALA A 84 5.33 -19.33 1.17
N GLU A 85 5.11 -18.77 -0.03
CA GLU A 85 5.23 -19.47 -1.31
C GLU A 85 6.66 -19.43 -1.91
N GLY A 86 7.64 -18.88 -1.18
CA GLY A 86 9.03 -18.77 -1.61
C GLY A 86 9.26 -17.75 -2.72
N LEU A 87 8.31 -16.84 -2.97
CA LEU A 87 8.37 -15.81 -4.00
C LEU A 87 9.08 -14.55 -3.47
N LYS A 88 9.92 -13.94 -4.31
CA LYS A 88 10.59 -12.68 -3.95
C LYS A 88 9.64 -11.51 -4.12
N VAL A 89 9.43 -10.78 -3.05
CA VAL A 89 8.50 -9.64 -3.01
C VAL A 89 9.11 -8.46 -2.28
N PHE A 90 8.80 -7.25 -2.75
CA PHE A 90 9.15 -5.99 -2.09
C PHE A 90 7.89 -5.34 -1.50
N GLY A 91 7.93 -5.15 -0.20
CA GLY A 91 6.90 -4.52 0.61
C GLY A 91 7.04 -4.91 2.08
N PRO A 92 6.45 -4.16 2.99
CA PRO A 92 6.38 -4.55 4.40
C PRO A 92 5.41 -5.72 4.60
N ARG A 93 5.74 -6.62 5.54
CA ARG A 93 4.79 -7.63 6.03
C ARG A 93 3.60 -6.98 6.72
N LYS A 94 2.51 -7.71 6.85
CA LYS A 94 1.26 -7.24 7.47
C LYS A 94 1.46 -6.56 8.82
N ASN A 95 2.31 -7.12 9.67
CA ASN A 95 2.58 -6.57 11.01
C ASN A 95 3.27 -5.20 11.00
N ALA A 96 4.00 -4.87 9.94
CA ALA A 96 4.62 -3.56 9.75
C ALA A 96 3.75 -2.62 8.89
N ALA A 97 3.01 -3.17 7.93
CA ALA A 97 2.11 -2.41 7.06
C ALA A 97 0.98 -1.69 7.82
N ILE A 98 0.64 -2.13 9.03
CA ILE A 98 -0.34 -1.46 9.90
C ILE A 98 0.05 -0.02 10.24
N LEU A 99 1.34 0.33 10.16
CA LEU A 99 1.79 1.72 10.34
C LEU A 99 1.19 2.66 9.29
N GLU A 100 0.98 2.20 8.07
CA GLU A 100 0.29 2.96 7.02
C GLU A 100 -1.23 2.73 7.10
N GLY A 101 -1.65 1.52 7.39
CA GLY A 101 -3.06 1.12 7.36
C GLY A 101 -3.92 1.65 8.51
N SER A 102 -3.32 2.08 9.63
CA SER A 102 -4.04 2.60 10.79
C SER A 102 -3.40 3.86 11.34
N LYS A 103 -4.06 5.00 11.13
CA LYS A 103 -3.61 6.29 11.71
C LYS A 103 -3.63 6.27 13.23
N ALA A 104 -4.64 5.66 13.85
CA ALA A 104 -4.71 5.53 15.29
C ALA A 104 -3.49 4.77 15.83
N PHE A 105 -3.18 3.59 15.26
CA PHE A 105 -2.01 2.81 15.62
C PHE A 105 -0.71 3.59 15.46
N SER A 106 -0.54 4.28 14.31
CA SER A 106 0.67 5.08 14.02
C SER A 106 0.83 6.22 15.02
N LYS A 107 -0.26 6.92 15.35
CA LYS A 107 -0.25 8.00 16.34
C LYS A 107 0.09 7.50 17.73
N ASP A 108 -0.49 6.38 18.15
CA ASP A 108 -0.19 5.76 19.45
C ASP A 108 1.28 5.29 19.54
N LEU A 109 1.80 4.74 18.43
CA LEU A 109 3.22 4.38 18.34
C LEU A 109 4.12 5.62 18.46
N MET A 110 3.79 6.70 17.74
CA MET A 110 4.54 7.96 17.81
C MET A 110 4.54 8.53 19.23
N LYS A 111 3.38 8.49 19.91
CA LYS A 111 3.26 8.91 21.31
C LYS A 111 4.13 8.06 22.24
N LYS A 112 4.07 6.73 22.06
CA LYS A 112 4.84 5.76 22.86
C LYS A 112 6.35 5.98 22.77
N TYR A 113 6.85 6.31 21.59
CA TYR A 113 8.29 6.47 21.33
C TYR A 113 8.76 7.93 21.24
N ASN A 114 7.91 8.89 21.64
CA ASN A 114 8.21 10.33 21.61
C ASN A 114 8.61 10.83 20.20
N ILE A 115 8.01 10.28 19.15
CA ILE A 115 8.23 10.73 17.77
C ILE A 115 7.41 12.02 17.56
N PRO A 116 8.01 13.14 17.12
CA PRO A 116 7.29 14.38 16.90
C PRO A 116 6.13 14.21 15.90
N THR A 117 4.94 14.62 16.32
CA THR A 117 3.72 14.58 15.49
C THR A 117 2.72 15.63 15.99
N ALA A 118 1.75 15.99 15.15
CA ALA A 118 0.65 16.86 15.58
C ALA A 118 -0.13 16.21 16.73
N GLY A 119 -0.72 17.06 17.59
CA GLY A 119 -1.62 16.59 18.64
C GLY A 119 -2.76 15.76 18.06
N TYR A 120 -3.17 14.73 18.78
CA TYR A 120 -4.26 13.85 18.36
C TYR A 120 -4.94 13.22 19.57
N GLU A 121 -6.16 12.76 19.37
CA GLU A 121 -6.90 11.89 20.28
C GLU A 121 -7.72 10.90 19.48
N ASN A 122 -7.91 9.69 19.98
CA ASN A 122 -8.72 8.64 19.39
C ASN A 122 -10.05 8.51 20.12
N PHE A 123 -11.15 8.44 19.39
CA PHE A 123 -12.50 8.30 19.94
C PHE A 123 -13.23 7.14 19.27
N ASP A 124 -13.96 6.38 20.09
CA ASP A 124 -14.92 5.35 19.69
C ASP A 124 -16.39 5.81 19.91
N ASP A 125 -16.57 7.04 20.39
CA ASP A 125 -17.83 7.63 20.76
C ASP A 125 -17.91 9.07 20.27
N ALA A 126 -19.00 9.42 19.56
CA ALA A 126 -19.17 10.73 18.95
C ALA A 126 -19.32 11.85 19.98
N ASP A 127 -20.02 11.61 21.10
CA ASP A 127 -20.25 12.65 22.12
C ASP A 127 -18.94 13.00 22.83
N LYS A 128 -18.07 12.01 23.07
CA LYS A 128 -16.73 12.25 23.61
C LYS A 128 -15.86 13.04 22.62
N ALA A 129 -15.95 12.75 21.32
CA ALA A 129 -15.24 13.50 20.30
C ALA A 129 -15.71 14.96 20.24
N LEU A 130 -17.01 15.21 20.31
CA LEU A 130 -17.58 16.56 20.34
C LEU A 130 -17.13 17.34 21.58
N ALA A 131 -17.21 16.73 22.77
CA ALA A 131 -16.74 17.36 24.00
C ALA A 131 -15.24 17.72 23.94
N TYR A 132 -14.42 16.83 23.35
CA TYR A 132 -13.00 17.12 23.15
C TYR A 132 -12.78 18.30 22.18
N LEU A 133 -13.54 18.39 21.09
CA LEU A 133 -13.45 19.50 20.13
C LEU A 133 -13.72 20.85 20.78
N GLU A 134 -14.62 20.93 21.76
CA GLU A 134 -14.87 22.16 22.52
C GLU A 134 -13.65 22.60 23.34
N THR A 135 -12.83 21.66 23.78
CA THR A 135 -11.61 21.94 24.58
C THR A 135 -10.42 22.36 23.72
N VAL A 136 -10.36 21.94 22.44
CA VAL A 136 -9.22 22.14 21.52
C VAL A 136 -9.55 23.10 20.36
N SER A 137 -10.46 24.04 20.56
CA SER A 137 -11.04 24.94 19.55
C SER A 137 -10.06 25.74 18.68
N TYR A 138 -8.77 25.65 18.92
CA TYR A 138 -7.70 26.33 18.17
C TYR A 138 -6.88 25.40 17.28
N THR A 139 -7.18 24.11 17.20
CA THR A 139 -6.45 23.18 16.34
C THR A 139 -6.94 23.34 14.91
N HIS A 140 -6.05 23.77 14.01
CA HIS A 140 -6.34 23.91 12.58
C HIS A 140 -6.43 22.52 11.95
N LEU A 141 -7.66 22.12 11.57
CA LEU A 141 -7.88 20.94 10.75
C LEU A 141 -7.59 21.29 9.28
N ARG A 142 -6.75 20.52 8.63
CA ARG A 142 -6.52 20.65 7.19
C ARG A 142 -7.65 19.93 6.46
N ALA A 143 -8.54 20.66 5.81
CA ALA A 143 -9.75 20.16 5.17
C ALA A 143 -9.51 19.01 4.17
N HIS A 144 -8.37 19.00 3.47
CA HIS A 144 -8.03 17.94 2.53
C HIS A 144 -7.58 16.63 3.18
N GLU A 145 -7.27 16.63 4.48
CA GLU A 145 -6.96 15.42 5.24
C GLU A 145 -8.22 14.74 5.78
N THR A 146 -9.34 15.48 5.88
CA THR A 146 -10.61 14.94 6.36
C THR A 146 -11.38 14.16 5.31
N GLY A 147 -11.23 14.49 4.02
CA GLY A 147 -11.98 13.87 2.92
C GLY A 147 -11.59 12.43 2.61
N ARG A 148 -10.49 11.92 3.14
CA ARG A 148 -9.96 10.57 2.87
C ARG A 148 -10.30 9.54 3.96
N ASN A 149 -10.93 9.97 5.07
CA ASN A 149 -11.15 9.17 6.27
C ASN A 149 -12.62 9.16 6.72
N LEU A 150 -13.56 9.45 5.82
CA LEU A 150 -14.99 9.32 6.03
C LEU A 150 -15.52 8.07 5.36
#